data_8cd4ac52f955f67209937e93f372f78c
#
_entry.id   8cd4ac52f955f67209937e93f372f78c
#
_cell.length_a   1.000
_cell.length_b   1.000
_cell.length_c   1.000
_cell.angle_alpha   90.00
_cell.angle_beta   90.00
_cell.angle_gamma   90.00
#
_symmetry.space_group_name_H-M   'P 1'
#
loop_
_entity.id
_entity.type
_entity.pdbx_description
1 polymer ?
#
loop_
_entity_poly.entity_id
_entity_poly.type
_entity_poly.pdbx_seq_one_letter_code
_entity_poly.pdbx_strand_id
1 'polypeptide(L)'
;MGFFKKIKDGLLGTEGNGGSGQQGVITAQELVDQTFEHFKIRLNDSSTDMSLLFPTSFVIYLNPEDYAARKQEFPMRATDIKKKCLKEVRKRISDNPEWQDYIPHSKYWKIQFVEFKP
;
A
#
# COMPACT_ATOMS: atom_id res chain seq x y z
N MET A 1 8.94 -11.10 -7.32
CA MET A 1 8.63 -9.81 -6.78
C MET A 1 9.49 -9.43 -5.62
N GLY A 2 10.69 -9.07 -5.91
CA GLY A 2 11.63 -8.80 -4.88
C GLY A 2 11.20 -7.72 -3.90
N PHE A 3 10.74 -6.61 -4.41
CA PHE A 3 10.46 -5.51 -3.50
C PHE A 3 9.20 -5.73 -2.67
N PHE A 4 8.26 -6.53 -3.15
CA PHE A 4 7.07 -6.79 -2.36
C PHE A 4 7.36 -7.60 -1.12
N LYS A 5 8.42 -8.36 -1.14
CA LYS A 5 8.79 -9.07 0.07
C LYS A 5 9.13 -8.13 1.19
N LYS A 6 9.45 -6.91 0.85
CA LYS A 6 9.86 -5.93 1.84
C LYS A 6 8.68 -5.18 2.42
N ILE A 7 7.51 -5.40 1.89
CA ILE A 7 6.32 -4.78 2.45
C ILE A 7 5.71 -5.78 3.40
N LYS A 8 6.25 -5.79 4.59
CA LYS A 8 5.73 -6.67 5.61
C LYS A 8 5.11 -5.81 6.62
N ASP A 9 3.82 -5.83 6.69
CA ASP A 9 3.18 -4.96 7.63
C ASP A 9 3.70 -3.56 7.48
N GLY A 10 3.99 -3.18 6.26
CA GLY A 10 4.40 -1.85 6.01
C GLY A 10 5.83 -1.62 5.57
N LEU A 11 6.63 -2.66 5.53
CA LEU A 11 7.99 -2.49 5.07
C LEU A 11 8.01 -2.41 3.56
N LEU A 12 8.40 -1.29 3.05
CA LEU A 12 8.52 -1.08 1.62
C LEU A 12 9.99 -0.85 1.30
N GLY A 13 10.63 -1.87 0.80
CA GLY A 13 12.02 -1.76 0.43
C GLY A 13 12.16 -1.33 -1.00
N THR A 14 13.27 -0.75 -1.31
CA THR A 14 13.52 -0.33 -2.67
C THR A 14 14.57 -1.16 -3.34
N GLU A 15 15.24 -1.99 -2.59
CA GLU A 15 16.34 -2.73 -3.18
C GLU A 15 15.91 -3.73 -4.22
N GLY A 16 14.71 -4.19 -4.16
CA GLY A 16 14.27 -5.15 -5.15
C GLY A 16 13.65 -4.51 -6.34
N ASN A 17 13.60 -3.25 -6.33
CA ASN A 17 12.96 -2.53 -7.36
C ASN A 17 13.93 -2.24 -8.46
N GLY A 18 14.04 -3.17 -9.33
CA GLY A 18 14.96 -2.95 -10.39
C GLY A 18 14.59 -1.81 -11.28
N GLY A 19 13.34 -1.53 -11.36
CA GLY A 19 12.93 -0.58 -12.37
C GLY A 19 13.70 0.69 -12.29
N SER A 20 13.08 1.66 -11.81
CA SER A 20 13.71 2.94 -11.73
C SER A 20 14.71 2.97 -10.62
N GLY A 21 14.62 2.03 -9.72
CA GLY A 21 15.40 2.09 -8.52
C GLY A 21 16.87 2.05 -8.71
N GLN A 22 17.32 1.61 -9.84
CA GLN A 22 18.75 1.46 -9.99
C GLN A 22 19.45 2.78 -9.90
N GLN A 23 18.84 3.85 -10.28
CA GLN A 23 19.55 5.10 -10.34
C GLN A 23 19.02 6.18 -9.45
N GLY A 24 17.80 6.16 -9.16
CA GLY A 24 17.23 7.26 -8.48
C GLY A 24 16.42 6.85 -7.28
N VAL A 25 15.84 7.83 -6.66
CA VAL A 25 14.95 7.58 -5.56
C VAL A 25 13.61 7.11 -6.12
N ILE A 26 12.85 6.48 -5.25
CA ILE A 26 11.53 6.00 -5.62
C ILE A 26 10.67 7.19 -6.07
N THR A 27 9.91 7.01 -7.13
CA THR A 27 9.00 8.06 -7.57
C THR A 27 7.73 8.02 -6.74
N ALA A 28 6.98 9.10 -6.78
CA ALA A 28 5.71 9.17 -6.08
C ALA A 28 4.76 8.06 -6.58
N GLN A 29 4.72 7.85 -7.88
CA GLN A 29 3.85 6.86 -8.46
C GLN A 29 4.26 5.45 -8.05
N GLU A 30 5.56 5.18 -8.02
CA GLU A 30 6.05 3.88 -7.58
C GLU A 30 5.70 3.61 -6.13
N LEU A 31 5.84 4.61 -5.29
CA LEU A 31 5.52 4.46 -3.87
C LEU A 31 4.06 4.07 -3.69
N VAL A 32 3.18 4.77 -4.36
CA VAL A 32 1.75 4.48 -4.29
C VAL A 32 1.45 3.10 -4.87
N ASP A 33 1.99 2.81 -6.05
CA ASP A 33 1.70 1.56 -6.73
C ASP A 33 2.22 0.34 -5.99
N GLN A 34 3.42 0.42 -5.44
CA GLN A 34 3.99 -0.71 -4.71
C GLN A 34 3.17 -1.01 -3.47
N THR A 35 2.76 0.02 -2.75
CA THR A 35 1.93 -0.16 -1.58
C THR A 35 0.57 -0.74 -1.96
N PHE A 36 0.00 -0.26 -3.04
CA PHE A 36 -1.28 -0.76 -3.52
C PHE A 36 -1.20 -2.24 -3.94
N GLU A 37 -0.11 -2.63 -4.60
CA GLU A 37 0.06 -4.03 -4.98
C GLU A 37 0.13 -4.93 -3.76
N HIS A 38 0.82 -4.48 -2.73
CA HIS A 38 0.87 -5.23 -1.49
C HIS A 38 -0.53 -5.36 -0.87
N PHE A 39 -1.28 -4.27 -0.91
CA PHE A 39 -2.65 -4.28 -0.40
C PHE A 39 -3.49 -5.32 -1.13
N LYS A 40 -3.38 -5.38 -2.45
CA LYS A 40 -4.15 -6.34 -3.24
C LYS A 40 -3.80 -7.78 -2.88
N ILE A 41 -2.53 -8.04 -2.66
CA ILE A 41 -2.10 -9.37 -2.26
C ILE A 41 -2.73 -9.74 -0.92
N ARG A 42 -2.69 -8.83 0.05
CA ARG A 42 -3.29 -9.10 1.35
C ARG A 42 -4.79 -9.25 1.26
N LEU A 43 -5.43 -8.44 0.44
CA LEU A 43 -6.86 -8.55 0.22
C LEU A 43 -7.23 -9.92 -0.35
N ASN A 44 -6.47 -10.38 -1.33
CA ASN A 44 -6.72 -11.68 -1.94
C ASN A 44 -6.47 -12.83 -0.98
N ASP A 45 -5.42 -12.72 -0.17
CA ASP A 45 -5.07 -13.80 0.74
C ASP A 45 -6.02 -13.92 1.91
N SER A 46 -6.57 -12.80 2.35
CA SER A 46 -7.36 -12.78 3.59
C SER A 46 -8.86 -12.91 3.35
N SER A 47 -9.31 -12.66 2.14
CA SER A 47 -10.74 -12.66 1.85
C SER A 47 -11.18 -14.00 1.29
N THR A 48 -12.43 -14.34 1.56
CA THR A 48 -13.06 -15.53 0.98
C THR A 48 -14.30 -15.06 0.22
N ASP A 49 -15.00 -15.99 -0.39
CA ASP A 49 -16.25 -15.60 -1.07
C ASP A 49 -17.31 -15.13 -0.08
N MET A 50 -17.15 -15.45 1.20
CA MET A 50 -18.11 -15.05 2.22
C MET A 50 -17.62 -13.91 3.10
N SER A 51 -16.34 -13.63 3.12
CA SER A 51 -15.76 -12.66 4.05
C SER A 51 -14.78 -11.76 3.35
N LEU A 52 -14.93 -10.47 3.52
CA LEU A 52 -14.02 -9.48 2.96
C LEU A 52 -13.12 -8.95 4.07
N LEU A 53 -11.83 -9.23 3.94
CA LEU A 53 -10.85 -8.79 4.93
C LEU A 53 -9.65 -8.15 4.23
N PHE A 54 -9.18 -7.05 4.78
CA PHE A 54 -8.02 -6.36 4.22
C PHE A 54 -7.40 -5.46 5.29
N PRO A 55 -6.11 -5.15 5.13
CA PRO A 55 -5.45 -4.27 6.11
C PRO A 55 -5.85 -2.81 5.87
N THR A 56 -5.92 -2.06 6.97
CA THR A 56 -6.15 -0.62 6.91
C THR A 56 -5.04 0.16 7.59
N SER A 57 -4.06 -0.55 8.12
CA SER A 57 -2.95 0.09 8.82
C SER A 57 -1.66 -0.36 8.16
N PHE A 58 -0.88 0.60 7.70
CA PHE A 58 0.39 0.32 7.03
C PHE A 58 1.50 1.11 7.67
N VAL A 59 2.64 0.44 7.82
CA VAL A 59 3.87 1.13 8.16
C VAL A 59 4.82 0.87 7.00
N ILE A 60 5.18 1.91 6.29
CA ILE A 60 5.98 1.81 5.09
C ILE A 60 7.39 2.27 5.41
N TYR A 61 8.34 1.37 5.34
CA TYR A 61 9.74 1.67 5.62
C TYR A 61 10.46 2.02 4.34
N LEU A 62 11.08 3.18 4.34
CA LEU A 62 11.83 3.66 3.18
C LEU A 62 13.29 3.85 3.57
N ASN A 63 14.19 3.61 2.64
CA ASN A 63 15.59 3.90 2.92
C ASN A 63 15.76 5.41 3.08
N PRO A 64 16.87 5.86 3.66
CA PRO A 64 17.03 7.28 3.96
C PRO A 64 16.89 8.20 2.76
N GLU A 65 17.36 7.79 1.61
CA GLU A 65 17.28 8.64 0.42
C GLU A 65 15.84 8.79 -0.05
N ASP A 66 15.11 7.69 -0.11
CA ASP A 66 13.71 7.73 -0.54
C ASP A 66 12.88 8.50 0.47
N TYR A 67 13.14 8.29 1.75
CA TYR A 67 12.42 9.00 2.80
C TYR A 67 12.62 10.50 2.66
N ALA A 68 13.87 10.92 2.54
CA ALA A 68 14.18 12.34 2.44
C ALA A 68 13.56 12.96 1.19
N ALA A 69 13.54 12.21 0.10
CA ALA A 69 13.02 12.72 -1.16
C ALA A 69 11.52 12.92 -1.15
N ARG A 70 10.80 12.09 -0.40
CA ARG A 70 9.34 12.08 -0.45
C ARG A 70 8.66 12.59 0.81
N LYS A 71 9.40 12.86 1.86
CA LYS A 71 8.77 13.11 3.16
C LYS A 71 7.80 14.27 3.17
N GLN A 72 8.06 15.30 2.39
CA GLN A 72 7.15 16.43 2.36
C GLN A 72 5.81 16.09 1.72
N GLU A 73 5.77 15.01 0.96
CA GLU A 73 4.56 14.58 0.28
C GLU A 73 3.81 13.49 1.02
N PHE A 74 4.32 13.01 2.14
CA PHE A 74 3.74 11.84 2.79
C PHE A 74 2.24 11.96 3.07
N PRO A 75 1.74 13.07 3.58
CA PRO A 75 0.29 13.16 3.80
C PRO A 75 -0.49 13.00 2.49
N MET A 76 0.04 13.55 1.41
CA MET A 76 -0.59 13.45 0.11
C MET A 76 -0.50 12.04 -0.43
N ARG A 77 0.66 11.39 -0.26
CA ARG A 77 0.82 10.01 -0.72
C ARG A 77 -0.06 9.07 0.08
N ALA A 78 -0.18 9.29 1.39
CA ALA A 78 -1.07 8.48 2.21
C ALA A 78 -2.51 8.58 1.72
N THR A 79 -2.94 9.77 1.35
CA THR A 79 -4.28 9.97 0.80
C THR A 79 -4.44 9.23 -0.52
N ASP A 80 -3.43 9.29 -1.39
CA ASP A 80 -3.48 8.60 -2.68
C ASP A 80 -3.59 7.09 -2.48
N ILE A 81 -2.80 6.55 -1.57
CA ILE A 81 -2.82 5.11 -1.27
C ILE A 81 -4.20 4.71 -0.76
N LYS A 82 -4.73 5.47 0.19
CA LYS A 82 -6.04 5.17 0.74
C LYS A 82 -7.12 5.20 -0.32
N LYS A 83 -7.11 6.21 -1.18
CA LYS A 83 -8.11 6.31 -2.23
C LYS A 83 -8.04 5.14 -3.19
N LYS A 84 -6.84 4.75 -3.55
CA LYS A 84 -6.66 3.66 -4.49
C LYS A 84 -7.13 2.34 -3.89
N CYS A 85 -6.79 2.11 -2.63
CA CYS A 85 -7.22 0.90 -1.95
C CYS A 85 -8.73 0.85 -1.77
N LEU A 86 -9.33 1.96 -1.39
CA LEU A 86 -10.78 2.00 -1.23
C LEU A 86 -11.50 1.79 -2.54
N LYS A 87 -10.96 2.29 -3.63
CA LYS A 87 -11.54 2.07 -4.94
C LYS A 87 -11.55 0.59 -5.28
N GLU A 88 -10.47 -0.10 -4.96
CA GLU A 88 -10.39 -1.53 -5.21
C GLU A 88 -11.37 -2.30 -4.34
N VAL A 89 -11.52 -1.92 -3.08
CA VAL A 89 -12.47 -2.56 -2.18
C VAL A 89 -13.89 -2.40 -2.71
N ARG A 90 -14.24 -1.20 -3.14
CA ARG A 90 -15.58 -0.95 -3.66
C ARG A 90 -15.85 -1.77 -4.92
N LYS A 91 -14.83 -1.91 -5.75
CA LYS A 91 -14.97 -2.73 -6.96
C LYS A 91 -15.22 -4.18 -6.60
N ARG A 92 -14.50 -4.71 -5.61
CA ARG A 92 -14.68 -6.08 -5.17
C ARG A 92 -16.06 -6.30 -4.58
N ILE A 93 -16.55 -5.34 -3.80
CA ILE A 93 -17.88 -5.42 -3.23
C ILE A 93 -18.93 -5.45 -4.35
N SER A 94 -18.75 -4.61 -5.34
CA SER A 94 -19.66 -4.54 -6.47
C SER A 94 -19.71 -5.86 -7.25
N ASP A 95 -18.59 -6.55 -7.31
CA ASP A 95 -18.48 -7.79 -8.08
C ASP A 95 -18.91 -9.03 -7.30
N ASN A 96 -19.15 -8.91 -6.00
CA ASN A 96 -19.46 -10.07 -5.19
C ASN A 96 -20.73 -9.84 -4.38
N PRO A 97 -21.84 -10.51 -4.72
CA PRO A 97 -23.11 -10.31 -4.02
C PRO A 97 -23.04 -10.56 -2.51
N GLU A 98 -22.16 -11.44 -2.07
CA GLU A 98 -22.06 -11.76 -0.66
C GLU A 98 -21.53 -10.61 0.17
N TRP A 99 -20.92 -9.62 -0.48
CA TRP A 99 -20.31 -8.50 0.22
C TRP A 99 -21.14 -7.22 0.10
N GLN A 100 -22.37 -7.32 -0.41
CA GLN A 100 -23.18 -6.14 -0.69
C GLN A 100 -23.46 -5.29 0.53
N ASP A 101 -23.53 -5.90 1.69
CA ASP A 101 -23.81 -5.17 2.92
C ASP A 101 -22.58 -4.54 3.54
N TYR A 102 -21.42 -4.80 2.98
CA TYR A 102 -20.19 -4.27 3.53
C TYR A 102 -20.02 -2.81 3.13
N ILE A 103 -19.72 -1.97 4.10
CA ILE A 103 -19.53 -0.54 3.86
C ILE A 103 -18.11 -0.18 4.25
N PRO A 104 -17.24 0.14 3.27
CA PRO A 104 -15.87 0.51 3.61
C PRO A 104 -15.82 1.91 4.22
N HIS A 105 -15.17 2.01 5.37
CA HIS A 105 -14.98 3.27 6.04
C HIS A 105 -13.54 3.74 5.86
N SER A 106 -13.37 5.04 5.72
CA SER A 106 -12.04 5.58 5.52
C SER A 106 -11.41 6.12 6.80
N LYS A 107 -12.19 6.31 7.85
CA LYS A 107 -11.67 6.96 9.04
C LYS A 107 -10.68 6.13 9.84
N TYR A 108 -10.68 4.84 9.63
CA TYR A 108 -9.79 3.95 10.38
C TYR A 108 -8.50 3.63 9.65
N TRP A 109 -8.31 4.24 8.50
CA TRP A 109 -7.08 3.99 7.73
C TRP A 109 -5.93 4.76 8.36
N LYS A 110 -4.81 4.07 8.48
CA LYS A 110 -3.62 4.64 9.05
C LYS A 110 -2.43 4.25 8.21
N ILE A 111 -1.77 5.22 7.62
CA ILE A 111 -0.63 4.99 6.75
C ILE A 111 0.52 5.81 7.27
N GLN A 112 1.60 5.15 7.65
CA GLN A 112 2.79 5.79 8.21
C GLN A 112 4.00 5.49 7.36
N PHE A 113 4.88 6.46 7.24
CA PHE A 113 6.13 6.30 6.53
C PHE A 113 7.25 6.43 7.55
N VAL A 114 8.16 5.49 7.53
CA VAL A 114 9.25 5.41 8.50
C VAL A 114 10.56 5.27 7.78
N GLU A 115 11.56 6.00 8.26
CA GLU A 115 12.89 5.88 7.69
C GLU A 115 13.54 4.60 8.20
N PHE A 116 13.99 3.76 7.29
CA PHE A 116 14.63 2.50 7.63
C PHE A 116 16.14 2.69 7.58
N LYS A 117 16.79 2.52 8.72
CA LYS A 117 18.24 2.63 8.80
C LYS A 117 18.81 1.26 9.06
N PRO A 118 19.54 0.72 8.09
CA PRO A 118 20.13 -0.60 8.24
C PRO A 118 21.18 -0.65 9.33
#